data_b4db190e32f224050eb155e189abaf9f
#
_entry.id   b4db190e32f224050eb155e189abaf9f
#
_cell.length_a   1.000
_cell.length_b   1.000
_cell.length_c   1.000
_cell.angle_alpha   90.00
_cell.angle_beta   90.00
_cell.angle_gamma   90.00
#
_symmetry.space_group_name_H-M   'P 1'
#
loop_
_entity.id
_entity.type
_entity.pdbx_description
1 polymer ?
#
loop_
_entity_poly.entity_id
_entity_poly.type
_entity_poly.pdbx_seq_one_letter_code
_entity_poly.pdbx_strand_id
1 'polypeptide(L)'
;PMPDFELYYERMMTKGSRVNMFYCWLDYKSEHPNGYQSSQFYEYFNRFIEKNYGGDKVAMAVERIPGEKLYIDWVGDQPELLVDPHTGEIRKIHVFTTTLGVSSLVYAECFLDEKLPSFIQGTINAITFYDAVPRYLVPDNCKTAVTKHTKDEFVLNTAYQDLEEFYNVIILPPPARKPKGKPSVESHVRYLGTHLIERLKEGIYTSLESLNDATQKIIADINRREFQKKMGSRMDAYLRYDKPQMKTLPGDKYSTCDYKYILKIPDNYHLEYDGHYYSVLYTYRGQPAILKATPT
;
A
#
# COMPACT_ATOMS: atom_id res chain seq x y z
N PRO A 1 -35.03 29.23 -0.66
CA PRO A 1 -34.17 30.18 -1.33
C PRO A 1 -32.90 29.49 -1.84
N MET A 2 -32.34 30.04 -2.94
CA MET A 2 -31.11 29.55 -3.52
C MET A 2 -29.92 29.94 -2.61
N PRO A 3 -29.04 29.03 -2.25
CA PRO A 3 -27.84 29.36 -1.45
C PRO A 3 -26.87 30.27 -2.24
N ASP A 4 -26.15 31.12 -1.53
CA ASP A 4 -25.00 31.83 -2.10
C ASP A 4 -23.80 30.92 -2.22
N PHE A 5 -23.72 30.19 -3.32
CA PHE A 5 -22.65 29.20 -3.55
C PHE A 5 -21.29 29.83 -3.78
N GLU A 6 -21.21 31.11 -4.22
CA GLU A 6 -19.97 31.85 -4.35
C GLU A 6 -19.30 32.04 -2.99
N LEU A 7 -20.07 32.57 -2.02
CA LEU A 7 -19.61 32.78 -0.66
C LEU A 7 -19.11 31.47 0.00
N TYR A 8 -19.84 30.38 -0.20
CA TYR A 8 -19.45 29.07 0.35
C TYR A 8 -18.18 28.52 -0.32
N TYR A 9 -18.03 28.73 -1.63
CA TYR A 9 -16.83 28.34 -2.36
C TYR A 9 -15.59 29.10 -1.87
N GLU A 10 -15.67 30.42 -1.75
CA GLU A 10 -14.58 31.27 -1.22
C GLU A 10 -14.14 30.86 0.18
N ARG A 11 -15.09 30.60 1.06
CA ARG A 11 -14.83 30.11 2.44
C ARG A 11 -14.11 28.77 2.45
N MET A 12 -14.45 27.86 1.54
CA MET A 12 -13.79 26.57 1.43
C MET A 12 -12.37 26.70 0.85
N MET A 13 -12.16 27.64 -0.08
CA MET A 13 -10.86 27.83 -0.76
C MET A 13 -9.90 28.73 0.02
N THR A 14 -10.33 29.39 1.07
CA THR A 14 -9.49 30.22 1.93
C THR A 14 -8.36 29.39 2.54
N LYS A 15 -7.10 29.86 2.38
CA LYS A 15 -5.91 29.16 2.88
C LYS A 15 -6.00 28.93 4.40
N GLY A 16 -5.90 27.67 4.82
CA GLY A 16 -6.03 27.28 6.23
C GLY A 16 -7.48 27.02 6.70
N SER A 17 -8.47 27.20 5.85
CA SER A 17 -9.87 26.87 6.15
C SER A 17 -10.05 25.35 6.37
N ARG A 18 -10.80 24.99 7.41
CA ARG A 18 -11.28 23.63 7.67
C ARG A 18 -12.75 23.46 7.29
N VAL A 19 -13.33 24.47 6.66
CA VAL A 19 -14.72 24.46 6.21
C VAL A 19 -14.85 23.47 5.05
N ASN A 20 -15.80 22.57 5.15
CA ASN A 20 -16.17 21.65 4.08
C ASN A 20 -17.63 21.86 3.67
N MET A 21 -18.05 21.15 2.62
CA MET A 21 -19.40 21.27 2.06
C MET A 21 -20.52 20.99 3.09
N PHE A 22 -20.24 20.13 4.07
CA PHE A 22 -21.19 19.82 5.15
C PHE A 22 -21.42 21.01 6.07
N TYR A 23 -20.38 21.73 6.46
CA TYR A 23 -20.51 22.94 7.28
C TYR A 23 -21.21 24.06 6.50
N CYS A 24 -20.93 24.22 5.21
CA CYS A 24 -21.65 25.16 4.35
C CYS A 24 -23.16 24.86 4.28
N TRP A 25 -23.51 23.58 4.19
CA TRP A 25 -24.90 23.16 4.24
C TRP A 25 -25.55 23.40 5.62
N LEU A 26 -24.84 23.15 6.71
CA LEU A 26 -25.33 23.43 8.05
C LEU A 26 -25.63 24.93 8.26
N ASP A 27 -24.71 25.80 7.81
CA ASP A 27 -24.91 27.27 7.86
C ASP A 27 -26.16 27.67 7.05
N TYR A 28 -26.23 27.20 5.79
CA TYR A 28 -27.43 27.42 4.96
C TYR A 28 -28.70 26.92 5.64
N LYS A 29 -28.68 25.74 6.26
CA LYS A 29 -29.83 25.13 6.89
C LYS A 29 -30.27 25.87 8.18
N SER A 30 -29.30 26.47 8.88
CA SER A 30 -29.59 27.30 10.06
C SER A 30 -30.37 28.57 9.70
N GLU A 31 -30.05 29.21 8.58
CA GLU A 31 -30.73 30.39 8.07
C GLU A 31 -32.03 30.06 7.33
N HIS A 32 -32.08 28.85 6.75
CA HIS A 32 -33.22 28.38 5.94
C HIS A 32 -33.70 26.99 6.38
N PRO A 33 -34.40 26.85 7.50
CA PRO A 33 -34.86 25.55 8.04
C PRO A 33 -35.65 24.70 7.04
N ASN A 34 -36.43 25.33 6.17
CA ASN A 34 -37.22 24.69 5.10
C ASN A 34 -36.47 24.63 3.74
N GLY A 35 -35.18 24.99 3.70
CA GLY A 35 -34.33 24.96 2.50
C GLY A 35 -33.94 23.55 2.06
N TYR A 36 -33.05 23.49 1.07
CA TYR A 36 -32.58 22.22 0.47
C TYR A 36 -32.02 21.25 1.50
N GLN A 37 -32.30 19.97 1.29
CA GLN A 37 -31.62 18.87 2.01
C GLN A 37 -30.18 18.75 1.53
N SER A 38 -29.34 18.10 2.32
CA SER A 38 -27.90 17.99 2.04
C SER A 38 -27.58 17.48 0.64
N SER A 39 -28.28 16.45 0.15
CA SER A 39 -28.08 15.89 -1.17
C SER A 39 -28.37 16.89 -2.29
N GLN A 40 -29.47 17.65 -2.20
CA GLN A 40 -29.83 18.68 -3.18
C GLN A 40 -28.87 19.86 -3.13
N PHE A 41 -28.50 20.30 -1.91
CA PHE A 41 -27.50 21.36 -1.73
C PHE A 41 -26.18 20.99 -2.38
N TYR A 42 -25.69 19.75 -2.16
CA TYR A 42 -24.43 19.27 -2.75
C TYR A 42 -24.51 19.14 -4.27
N GLU A 43 -25.64 18.69 -4.80
CA GLU A 43 -25.84 18.61 -6.25
C GLU A 43 -25.78 20.00 -6.91
N TYR A 44 -26.50 20.98 -6.36
CA TYR A 44 -26.49 22.34 -6.90
C TYR A 44 -25.15 23.03 -6.71
N PHE A 45 -24.48 22.81 -5.58
CA PHE A 45 -23.15 23.36 -5.32
C PHE A 45 -22.12 22.79 -6.29
N ASN A 46 -22.14 21.49 -6.55
CA ASN A 46 -21.25 20.86 -7.53
C ASN A 46 -21.51 21.38 -8.95
N ARG A 47 -22.78 21.55 -9.34
CA ARG A 47 -23.13 22.17 -10.64
C ARG A 47 -22.64 23.62 -10.74
N PHE A 48 -22.75 24.37 -9.66
CA PHE A 48 -22.23 25.74 -9.59
C PHE A 48 -20.71 25.78 -9.77
N ILE A 49 -19.98 24.93 -9.06
CA ILE A 49 -18.52 24.83 -9.20
C ILE A 49 -18.15 24.40 -10.64
N GLU A 50 -18.87 23.45 -11.21
CA GLU A 50 -18.60 22.97 -12.57
C GLU A 50 -18.82 24.05 -13.61
N LYS A 51 -19.86 24.88 -13.44
CA LYS A 51 -20.21 25.96 -14.35
C LYS A 51 -19.23 27.12 -14.26
N ASN A 52 -18.84 27.54 -13.06
CA ASN A 52 -18.10 28.80 -12.83
C ASN A 52 -16.60 28.57 -12.69
N TYR A 53 -16.18 27.39 -12.23
CA TYR A 53 -14.77 27.04 -11.95
C TYR A 53 -14.33 25.73 -12.60
N GLY A 54 -15.12 25.21 -13.53
CA GLY A 54 -14.90 23.92 -14.19
C GLY A 54 -13.56 23.76 -14.91
N GLY A 55 -12.87 24.90 -15.20
CA GLY A 55 -11.50 24.91 -15.73
C GLY A 55 -10.43 24.70 -14.66
N ASP A 56 -10.73 24.96 -13.39
CA ASP A 56 -9.79 24.86 -12.26
C ASP A 56 -9.97 23.61 -11.41
N LYS A 57 -10.93 22.75 -11.71
CA LYS A 57 -10.92 21.37 -11.21
C LYS A 57 -9.78 20.57 -11.83
N VAL A 58 -8.59 21.00 -11.55
CA VAL A 58 -7.43 20.11 -11.50
C VAL A 58 -7.44 19.42 -10.12
N ALA A 59 -8.51 18.69 -9.77
CA ALA A 59 -8.29 17.35 -9.33
C ALA A 59 -7.70 16.66 -10.56
N MET A 60 -6.38 16.70 -10.71
CA MET A 60 -5.70 15.88 -11.70
C MET A 60 -6.31 14.49 -11.53
N ALA A 61 -7.13 14.08 -12.50
CA ALA A 61 -7.45 12.69 -12.65
C ALA A 61 -6.07 12.05 -12.78
N VAL A 62 -5.61 11.43 -11.69
CA VAL A 62 -4.32 10.74 -11.69
C VAL A 62 -4.53 9.66 -12.74
N GLU A 63 -4.00 9.90 -13.92
CA GLU A 63 -4.10 8.97 -15.03
C GLU A 63 -3.44 7.68 -14.55
N ARG A 64 -4.23 6.66 -14.40
CA ARG A 64 -3.77 5.36 -13.92
C ARG A 64 -3.50 4.49 -15.12
N ILE A 65 -2.25 4.17 -15.33
CA ILE A 65 -1.82 3.26 -16.40
C ILE A 65 -2.01 1.82 -15.90
N PRO A 66 -2.71 0.98 -16.67
CA PRO A 66 -2.92 -0.41 -16.29
C PRO A 66 -1.60 -1.17 -16.09
N GLY A 67 -1.53 -2.01 -15.05
CA GLY A 67 -0.35 -2.82 -14.74
C GLY A 67 0.90 -2.05 -14.31
N GLU A 68 0.81 -0.70 -14.19
CA GLU A 68 1.99 0.11 -13.95
C GLU A 68 2.40 0.07 -12.48
N LYS A 69 1.50 0.35 -11.54
CA LYS A 69 1.81 0.58 -10.12
C LYS A 69 1.07 -0.37 -9.21
N LEU A 70 1.84 -1.05 -8.36
CA LEU A 70 1.33 -1.78 -7.21
C LEU A 70 1.64 -0.96 -5.95
N TYR A 71 0.62 -0.47 -5.30
CA TYR A 71 0.72 0.25 -4.04
C TYR A 71 0.78 -0.75 -2.89
N ILE A 72 1.70 -0.52 -1.96
CA ILE A 72 1.97 -1.39 -0.82
C ILE A 72 1.87 -0.56 0.45
N ASP A 73 1.12 -1.07 1.45
CA ASP A 73 0.91 -0.36 2.70
C ASP A 73 0.66 -1.34 3.86
N TRP A 74 0.93 -0.88 5.08
CA TRP A 74 0.46 -1.50 6.30
C TRP A 74 -0.82 -0.82 6.77
N VAL A 75 -1.82 -1.60 7.16
CA VAL A 75 -3.00 -1.05 7.80
C VAL A 75 -2.59 -0.51 9.17
N GLY A 76 -2.87 0.77 9.43
CA GLY A 76 -2.44 1.44 10.67
C GLY A 76 -3.06 0.87 11.95
N ASP A 77 -4.17 0.12 11.83
CA ASP A 77 -4.82 -0.56 12.93
C ASP A 77 -4.15 -1.91 13.18
N GLN A 78 -3.80 -2.20 14.43
CA GLN A 78 -3.13 -3.43 14.86
C GLN A 78 -4.11 -4.23 15.74
N PRO A 79 -5.05 -4.99 15.14
CA PRO A 79 -6.05 -5.70 15.90
C PRO A 79 -5.46 -6.89 16.68
N GLU A 80 -6.02 -7.14 17.86
CA GLU A 80 -5.69 -8.27 18.72
C GLU A 80 -6.56 -9.48 18.30
N LEU A 81 -6.04 -10.32 17.40
CA LEU A 81 -6.81 -11.40 16.77
C LEU A 81 -6.22 -12.79 16.95
N LEU A 82 -4.93 -12.88 17.28
CA LEU A 82 -4.25 -14.18 17.39
C LEU A 82 -4.20 -14.61 18.86
N VAL A 83 -4.85 -15.72 19.18
CA VAL A 83 -4.93 -16.28 20.54
C VAL A 83 -3.96 -17.45 20.66
N ASP A 84 -3.05 -17.40 21.61
CA ASP A 84 -2.21 -18.55 21.95
C ASP A 84 -3.08 -19.63 22.65
N PRO A 85 -3.21 -20.84 22.08
CA PRO A 85 -4.10 -21.86 22.61
C PRO A 85 -3.65 -22.44 23.95
N HIS A 86 -2.38 -22.27 24.33
CA HIS A 86 -1.82 -22.81 25.58
C HIS A 86 -1.88 -21.81 26.72
N THR A 87 -1.62 -20.51 26.43
CA THR A 87 -1.55 -19.46 27.45
C THR A 87 -2.79 -18.60 27.50
N GLY A 88 -3.60 -18.57 26.43
CA GLY A 88 -4.72 -17.66 26.27
C GLY A 88 -4.27 -16.22 25.97
N GLU A 89 -2.97 -15.98 25.79
CA GLU A 89 -2.44 -14.66 25.45
C GLU A 89 -2.95 -14.23 24.06
N ILE A 90 -3.41 -12.98 23.98
CA ILE A 90 -3.86 -12.41 22.70
C ILE A 90 -2.75 -11.54 22.13
N ARG A 91 -2.37 -11.81 20.89
CA ARG A 91 -1.31 -11.06 20.19
C ARG A 91 -1.87 -10.13 19.15
N LYS A 92 -1.25 -8.96 19.04
CA LYS A 92 -1.46 -8.01 17.96
C LYS A 92 -0.93 -8.56 16.66
N ILE A 93 -1.64 -8.24 15.59
CA ILE A 93 -1.22 -8.57 14.23
C ILE A 93 -1.08 -7.30 13.40
N HIS A 94 -0.27 -7.38 12.37
CA HIS A 94 -0.06 -6.33 11.39
C HIS A 94 -0.61 -6.81 10.05
N VAL A 95 -1.43 -5.99 9.41
CA VAL A 95 -2.06 -6.35 8.14
C VAL A 95 -1.32 -5.65 7.00
N PHE A 96 -0.62 -6.44 6.22
CA PHE A 96 0.01 -6.02 4.97
C PHE A 96 -1.03 -5.99 3.86
N THR A 97 -1.07 -4.93 3.07
CA THR A 97 -2.01 -4.79 1.96
C THR A 97 -1.33 -4.29 0.71
N THR A 98 -1.81 -4.77 -0.43
CA THR A 98 -1.41 -4.22 -1.73
C THR A 98 -2.63 -3.98 -2.62
N THR A 99 -2.54 -3.00 -3.52
CA THR A 99 -3.61 -2.72 -4.49
C THR A 99 -3.04 -2.21 -5.82
N LEU A 100 -3.65 -2.65 -6.92
CA LEU A 100 -3.36 -2.12 -8.26
C LEU A 100 -4.12 -0.83 -8.54
N GLY A 101 -3.52 0.02 -9.35
CA GLY A 101 -4.07 1.35 -9.62
C GLY A 101 -5.40 1.36 -10.37
N VAL A 102 -5.57 0.53 -11.39
CA VAL A 102 -6.73 0.55 -12.30
C VAL A 102 -7.82 -0.40 -11.85
N SER A 103 -7.53 -1.67 -11.68
CA SER A 103 -8.51 -2.68 -11.23
C SER A 103 -8.93 -2.48 -9.79
N SER A 104 -8.06 -1.89 -8.97
CA SER A 104 -8.18 -1.88 -7.51
C SER A 104 -8.26 -3.30 -6.92
N LEU A 105 -7.67 -4.28 -7.61
CA LEU A 105 -7.51 -5.63 -7.08
C LEU A 105 -6.62 -5.57 -5.85
N VAL A 106 -7.02 -6.26 -4.78
CA VAL A 106 -6.39 -6.21 -3.46
C VAL A 106 -5.82 -7.56 -3.10
N TYR A 107 -4.65 -7.54 -2.50
CA TYR A 107 -4.09 -8.63 -1.70
C TYR A 107 -3.88 -8.14 -0.28
N ALA A 108 -4.08 -8.99 0.71
CA ALA A 108 -3.74 -8.73 2.09
C ALA A 108 -3.25 -10.00 2.79
N GLU A 109 -2.34 -9.82 3.76
CA GLU A 109 -1.76 -10.88 4.57
C GLU A 109 -1.45 -10.37 5.98
N CYS A 110 -1.60 -11.21 6.98
CA CYS A 110 -1.33 -10.89 8.38
C CYS A 110 0.08 -11.33 8.77
N PHE A 111 0.78 -10.48 9.53
CA PHE A 111 2.11 -10.72 10.07
C PHE A 111 2.17 -10.40 11.56
N LEU A 112 3.20 -10.91 12.24
CA LEU A 112 3.46 -10.63 13.65
C LEU A 112 4.23 -9.32 13.87
N ASP A 113 4.82 -8.75 12.82
CA ASP A 113 5.55 -7.49 12.86
C ASP A 113 5.57 -6.80 11.48
N GLU A 114 6.05 -5.53 11.45
CA GLU A 114 6.25 -4.74 10.24
C GLU A 114 7.74 -4.65 9.83
N LYS A 115 8.56 -5.61 10.29
CA LYS A 115 9.98 -5.59 9.97
C LYS A 115 10.24 -5.84 8.49
N LEU A 116 11.47 -5.54 8.08
CA LEU A 116 11.88 -5.71 6.68
C LEU A 116 11.65 -7.13 6.12
N PRO A 117 11.95 -8.23 6.86
CA PRO A 117 11.66 -9.57 6.35
C PRO A 117 10.17 -9.81 6.08
N SER A 118 9.29 -9.37 7.00
CA SER A 118 7.84 -9.48 6.85
C SER A 118 7.33 -8.67 5.65
N PHE A 119 7.88 -7.47 5.44
CA PHE A 119 7.53 -6.64 4.30
C PHE A 119 7.97 -7.26 2.96
N ILE A 120 9.20 -7.80 2.88
CA ILE A 120 9.71 -8.49 1.69
C ILE A 120 8.85 -9.72 1.40
N GLN A 121 8.57 -10.53 2.42
CA GLN A 121 7.75 -11.73 2.26
C GLN A 121 6.34 -11.39 1.76
N GLY A 122 5.68 -10.37 2.35
CA GLY A 122 4.38 -9.91 1.90
C GLY A 122 4.40 -9.41 0.45
N THR A 123 5.48 -8.74 0.04
CA THR A 123 5.66 -8.28 -1.35
C THR A 123 5.80 -9.46 -2.31
N ILE A 124 6.59 -10.48 -1.96
CA ILE A 124 6.76 -11.71 -2.76
C ILE A 124 5.43 -12.45 -2.91
N ASN A 125 4.71 -12.62 -1.78
CA ASN A 125 3.42 -13.29 -1.75
C ASN A 125 2.37 -12.53 -2.58
N ALA A 126 2.38 -11.20 -2.51
CA ALA A 126 1.51 -10.36 -3.33
C ALA A 126 1.81 -10.52 -4.83
N ILE A 127 3.07 -10.45 -5.26
CA ILE A 127 3.48 -10.66 -6.65
C ILE A 127 3.03 -12.06 -7.12
N THR A 128 3.20 -13.07 -6.28
CA THR A 128 2.74 -14.45 -6.56
C THR A 128 1.21 -14.52 -6.70
N PHE A 129 0.47 -13.85 -5.82
CA PHE A 129 -0.99 -13.78 -5.89
C PHE A 129 -1.49 -13.14 -7.19
N TYR A 130 -0.85 -12.06 -7.62
CA TYR A 130 -1.17 -11.41 -8.90
C TYR A 130 -0.77 -12.27 -10.11
N ASP A 131 0.09 -13.27 -9.94
CA ASP A 131 0.65 -14.09 -11.04
C ASP A 131 1.17 -13.19 -12.19
N ALA A 132 1.76 -12.06 -11.82
CA ALA A 132 2.33 -11.06 -12.73
C ALA A 132 3.14 -10.00 -11.95
N VAL A 133 4.11 -9.37 -12.62
CA VAL A 133 4.98 -8.35 -12.03
C VAL A 133 4.61 -6.97 -12.57
N PRO A 134 4.25 -5.99 -11.71
CA PRO A 134 3.98 -4.61 -12.13
C PRO A 134 5.27 -3.91 -12.55
N ARG A 135 5.16 -2.76 -13.20
CA ARG A 135 6.34 -1.95 -13.55
C ARG A 135 6.97 -1.29 -12.32
N TYR A 136 6.14 -0.83 -11.39
CA TYR A 136 6.58 -0.14 -10.17
C TYR A 136 5.94 -0.73 -8.93
N LEU A 137 6.73 -0.90 -7.87
CA LEU A 137 6.26 -1.07 -6.50
C LEU A 137 6.27 0.29 -5.81
N VAL A 138 5.17 0.67 -5.19
CA VAL A 138 5.00 1.97 -4.55
C VAL A 138 4.65 1.76 -3.07
N PRO A 139 5.66 1.50 -2.22
CA PRO A 139 5.43 1.35 -0.79
C PRO A 139 5.05 2.70 -0.16
N ASP A 140 4.09 2.71 0.77
CA ASP A 140 3.81 3.90 1.56
C ASP A 140 4.70 3.91 2.82
N ASN A 141 5.33 5.07 3.08
CA ASN A 141 6.17 5.32 4.26
C ASN A 141 7.26 4.27 4.55
N CYS A 142 8.09 3.97 3.59
CA CYS A 142 9.11 2.91 3.64
C CYS A 142 10.33 3.25 4.51
N LYS A 143 10.15 3.47 5.84
CA LYS A 143 11.30 3.58 6.76
C LYS A 143 12.14 2.30 6.80
N THR A 144 11.54 1.16 6.56
CA THR A 144 12.20 -0.16 6.54
C THR A 144 12.92 -0.46 5.23
N ALA A 145 12.43 0.06 4.10
CA ALA A 145 13.05 -0.18 2.79
C ALA A 145 14.14 0.81 2.41
N VAL A 146 14.23 1.93 3.14
CA VAL A 146 15.14 3.03 2.84
C VAL A 146 16.12 3.24 3.97
N THR A 147 17.41 3.07 3.68
CA THR A 147 18.49 3.36 4.64
C THR A 147 18.79 4.85 4.75
N LYS A 148 18.52 5.63 3.70
CA LYS A 148 18.72 7.07 3.69
C LYS A 148 17.74 7.74 2.74
N HIS A 149 17.02 8.74 3.23
CA HIS A 149 16.09 9.54 2.43
C HIS A 149 16.40 11.02 2.64
N THR A 150 16.99 11.65 1.63
CA THR A 150 17.19 13.11 1.55
C THR A 150 16.36 13.67 0.40
N LYS A 151 16.34 15.01 0.23
CA LYS A 151 15.60 15.65 -0.87
C LYS A 151 16.03 15.19 -2.26
N ASP A 152 17.29 14.80 -2.39
CA ASP A 152 17.95 14.57 -3.67
C ASP A 152 18.56 13.16 -3.78
N GLU A 153 18.53 12.35 -2.71
CA GLU A 153 19.17 11.03 -2.66
C GLU A 153 18.28 10.02 -1.94
N PHE A 154 18.10 8.89 -2.58
CA PHE A 154 17.31 7.77 -2.11
C PHE A 154 18.18 6.50 -2.18
N VAL A 155 18.43 5.90 -1.02
CA VAL A 155 19.22 4.66 -0.91
C VAL A 155 18.32 3.55 -0.39
N LEU A 156 18.03 2.57 -1.27
CA LEU A 156 17.31 1.35 -0.91
C LEU A 156 18.16 0.46 0.00
N ASN A 157 17.47 -0.28 0.87
CA ASN A 157 18.08 -1.41 1.56
C ASN A 157 18.48 -2.47 0.55
N THR A 158 19.62 -3.15 0.78
CA THR A 158 20.17 -4.16 -0.14
C THR A 158 19.17 -5.29 -0.47
N ALA A 159 18.37 -5.71 0.50
CA ALA A 159 17.35 -6.72 0.28
C ALA A 159 16.26 -6.26 -0.72
N TYR A 160 15.98 -4.95 -0.73
CA TYR A 160 15.07 -4.34 -1.70
C TYR A 160 15.67 -4.20 -3.08
N GLN A 161 16.96 -3.85 -3.17
CA GLN A 161 17.71 -3.81 -4.44
C GLN A 161 17.73 -5.19 -5.08
N ASP A 162 17.93 -6.23 -4.27
CA ASP A 162 17.92 -7.61 -4.73
C ASP A 162 16.54 -8.04 -5.26
N LEU A 163 15.47 -7.61 -4.62
CA LEU A 163 14.10 -7.85 -5.06
C LEU A 163 13.79 -7.08 -6.36
N GLU A 164 14.24 -5.82 -6.49
CA GLU A 164 14.15 -5.05 -7.74
C GLU A 164 14.82 -5.76 -8.91
N GLU A 165 16.04 -6.25 -8.67
CA GLU A 165 16.85 -6.94 -9.70
C GLU A 165 16.20 -8.27 -10.10
N PHE A 166 15.78 -9.09 -9.13
CA PHE A 166 15.18 -10.39 -9.39
C PHE A 166 13.89 -10.29 -10.20
N TYR A 167 12.96 -9.41 -9.79
CA TYR A 167 11.68 -9.22 -10.48
C TYR A 167 11.77 -8.24 -11.65
N ASN A 168 12.91 -7.58 -11.85
CA ASN A 168 13.07 -6.49 -12.81
C ASN A 168 11.96 -5.45 -12.67
N VAL A 169 11.73 -4.99 -11.44
CA VAL A 169 10.72 -4.01 -11.02
C VAL A 169 11.42 -2.79 -10.43
N ILE A 170 10.82 -1.63 -10.51
CA ILE A 170 11.37 -0.41 -9.92
C ILE A 170 10.58 -0.07 -8.66
N ILE A 171 11.28 0.17 -7.56
CA ILE A 171 10.68 0.60 -6.31
C ILE A 171 10.65 2.12 -6.28
N LEU A 172 9.45 2.70 -6.28
CA LEU A 172 9.21 4.14 -6.20
C LEU A 172 8.68 4.51 -4.82
N PRO A 173 9.50 5.10 -3.95
CA PRO A 173 9.00 5.64 -2.69
C PRO A 173 8.07 6.83 -2.96
N PRO A 174 7.08 7.06 -2.09
CA PRO A 174 6.24 8.23 -2.20
C PRO A 174 7.09 9.49 -2.04
N PRO A 175 6.81 10.55 -2.84
CA PRO A 175 7.52 11.81 -2.71
C PRO A 175 7.31 12.38 -1.31
N ALA A 176 8.42 12.72 -0.63
CA ALA A 176 8.39 13.33 0.69
C ALA A 176 7.49 14.58 0.70
N ARG A 177 6.47 14.63 1.57
CA ARG A 177 5.61 15.78 1.86
C ARG A 177 4.65 16.30 0.77
N LYS A 178 4.17 15.47 -0.15
CA LYS A 178 3.05 15.87 -1.03
C LYS A 178 1.84 14.92 -0.86
N PRO A 179 0.95 15.14 0.13
CA PRO A 179 -0.22 14.29 0.34
C PRO A 179 -1.30 14.43 -0.75
N LYS A 180 -1.16 15.38 -1.68
CA LYS A 180 -2.20 15.70 -2.66
C LYS A 180 -2.32 14.75 -3.87
N GLY A 181 -1.48 13.71 -3.98
CA GLY A 181 -1.47 12.81 -5.14
C GLY A 181 -2.19 11.46 -4.96
N LYS A 182 -2.62 11.09 -3.74
CA LYS A 182 -3.13 9.73 -3.44
C LYS A 182 -4.54 9.63 -2.81
N PRO A 183 -5.46 10.62 -2.86
CA PRO A 183 -6.67 10.59 -2.02
C PRO A 183 -7.54 9.35 -2.23
N SER A 184 -7.54 8.78 -3.44
CA SER A 184 -8.42 7.65 -3.78
C SER A 184 -7.82 6.28 -3.45
N VAL A 185 -6.49 6.11 -3.51
CA VAL A 185 -5.82 4.84 -3.15
C VAL A 185 -5.77 4.70 -1.64
N GLU A 186 -5.35 5.75 -0.93
CA GLU A 186 -5.33 5.79 0.54
C GLU A 186 -6.72 5.56 1.14
N SER A 187 -7.77 6.17 0.58
CA SER A 187 -9.13 5.94 1.02
C SER A 187 -9.62 4.52 0.75
N HIS A 188 -9.20 3.90 -0.38
CA HIS A 188 -9.51 2.52 -0.68
C HIS A 188 -8.78 1.53 0.23
N VAL A 189 -7.49 1.72 0.48
CA VAL A 189 -6.71 0.90 1.40
C VAL A 189 -7.27 0.98 2.81
N ARG A 190 -7.58 2.18 3.29
CA ARG A 190 -8.21 2.38 4.61
C ARG A 190 -9.59 1.69 4.70
N TYR A 191 -10.45 1.89 3.71
CA TYR A 191 -11.77 1.25 3.67
C TYR A 191 -11.66 -0.28 3.67
N LEU A 192 -10.76 -0.83 2.86
CA LEU A 192 -10.51 -2.26 2.78
C LEU A 192 -9.94 -2.80 4.08
N GLY A 193 -8.96 -2.11 4.68
CA GLY A 193 -8.37 -2.50 5.95
C GLY A 193 -9.44 -2.57 7.06
N THR A 194 -10.26 -1.53 7.21
CA THR A 194 -11.35 -1.52 8.19
C THR A 194 -12.34 -2.66 7.94
N HIS A 195 -12.77 -2.86 6.69
CA HIS A 195 -13.75 -3.90 6.36
C HIS A 195 -13.19 -5.32 6.55
N LEU A 196 -11.91 -5.54 6.22
CA LEU A 196 -11.22 -6.79 6.47
C LEU A 196 -11.11 -7.08 7.97
N ILE A 197 -10.64 -6.10 8.75
CA ILE A 197 -10.44 -6.24 10.20
C ILE A 197 -11.77 -6.55 10.90
N GLU A 198 -12.84 -5.84 10.56
CA GLU A 198 -14.16 -6.09 11.17
C GLU A 198 -14.66 -7.52 10.90
N ARG A 199 -14.48 -8.04 9.69
CA ARG A 199 -14.83 -9.43 9.38
C ARG A 199 -13.92 -10.45 10.07
N LEU A 200 -12.65 -10.15 10.25
CA LEU A 200 -11.72 -11.01 10.98
C LEU A 200 -12.05 -11.07 12.48
N LYS A 201 -12.58 -10.00 13.08
CA LYS A 201 -13.01 -9.98 14.48
C LYS A 201 -14.17 -10.93 14.78
N GLU A 202 -14.89 -11.41 13.77
CA GLU A 202 -15.96 -12.40 13.92
C GLU A 202 -15.42 -13.82 14.18
N GLY A 203 -14.12 -14.06 13.93
CA GLY A 203 -13.46 -15.36 14.10
C GLY A 203 -12.54 -15.42 15.32
N ILE A 204 -12.15 -16.66 15.68
CA ILE A 204 -11.11 -16.96 16.67
C ILE A 204 -9.99 -17.69 15.95
N TYR A 205 -8.76 -17.19 16.07
CA TYR A 205 -7.60 -17.71 15.36
C TYR A 205 -6.50 -18.11 16.35
N THR A 206 -6.06 -19.37 16.28
CA THR A 206 -5.02 -19.92 17.16
C THR A 206 -3.67 -20.03 16.47
N SER A 207 -3.61 -19.79 15.17
CA SER A 207 -2.37 -19.76 14.39
C SER A 207 -2.41 -18.65 13.33
N LEU A 208 -1.23 -18.16 12.95
CA LEU A 208 -1.09 -17.16 11.87
C LEU A 208 -1.58 -17.72 10.54
N GLU A 209 -1.41 -19.03 10.31
CA GLU A 209 -1.89 -19.74 9.13
C GLU A 209 -3.43 -19.70 9.04
N SER A 210 -4.13 -20.08 10.12
CA SER A 210 -5.61 -20.04 10.15
C SER A 210 -6.16 -18.63 9.97
N LEU A 211 -5.47 -17.62 10.50
CA LEU A 211 -5.81 -16.21 10.32
C LEU A 211 -5.60 -15.78 8.85
N ASN A 212 -4.50 -16.19 8.23
CA ASN A 212 -4.22 -15.88 6.84
C ASN A 212 -5.18 -16.60 5.88
N ASP A 213 -5.57 -17.83 6.16
CA ASP A 213 -6.60 -18.55 5.40
C ASP A 213 -7.95 -17.80 5.43
N ALA A 214 -8.35 -17.29 6.59
CA ALA A 214 -9.55 -16.47 6.72
C ALA A 214 -9.39 -15.14 5.97
N THR A 215 -8.22 -14.50 6.06
CA THR A 215 -7.89 -13.28 5.34
C THR A 215 -8.03 -13.49 3.82
N GLN A 216 -7.46 -14.54 3.27
CA GLN A 216 -7.54 -14.83 1.82
C GLN A 216 -8.98 -15.08 1.37
N LYS A 217 -9.82 -15.76 2.16
CA LYS A 217 -11.25 -15.95 1.85
C LYS A 217 -11.98 -14.61 1.78
N ILE A 218 -11.77 -13.74 2.76
CA ILE A 218 -12.39 -12.40 2.80
C ILE A 218 -11.92 -11.55 1.61
N ILE A 219 -10.63 -11.57 1.28
CA ILE A 219 -10.07 -10.84 0.14
C ILE A 219 -10.62 -11.36 -1.18
N ALA A 220 -10.77 -12.67 -1.32
CA ALA A 220 -11.39 -13.26 -2.51
C ALA A 220 -12.84 -12.77 -2.69
N ASP A 221 -13.64 -12.70 -1.63
CA ASP A 221 -14.99 -12.15 -1.66
C ASP A 221 -14.99 -10.67 -2.07
N ILE A 222 -14.09 -9.85 -1.48
CA ILE A 222 -13.97 -8.44 -1.80
C ILE A 222 -13.62 -8.25 -3.28
N ASN A 223 -12.71 -9.06 -3.80
CA ASN A 223 -12.23 -8.97 -5.18
C ASN A 223 -13.27 -9.42 -6.22
N ARG A 224 -14.16 -10.34 -5.84
CA ARG A 224 -15.25 -10.84 -6.72
C ARG A 224 -16.51 -9.99 -6.64
N ARG A 225 -16.65 -9.15 -5.61
CA ARG A 225 -17.83 -8.29 -5.45
C ARG A 225 -17.93 -7.29 -6.60
N GLU A 226 -19.10 -7.16 -7.18
CA GLU A 226 -19.37 -6.19 -8.23
C GLU A 226 -19.17 -4.75 -7.75
N PHE A 227 -18.70 -3.91 -8.63
CA PHE A 227 -18.57 -2.48 -8.35
C PHE A 227 -19.97 -1.82 -8.29
N GLN A 228 -20.12 -0.87 -7.38
CA GLN A 228 -21.40 -0.12 -7.26
C GLN A 228 -21.67 0.85 -8.43
N LYS A 229 -20.61 1.37 -9.07
CA LYS A 229 -20.71 2.47 -10.06
C LYS A 229 -20.21 2.10 -11.46
N LYS A 230 -19.73 0.88 -11.67
CA LYS A 230 -19.25 0.39 -12.98
C LYS A 230 -19.49 -1.11 -13.06
N MET A 231 -19.56 -1.66 -14.28
CA MET A 231 -19.78 -3.09 -14.50
C MET A 231 -18.56 -3.92 -14.09
N GLY A 232 -18.81 -5.15 -13.64
CA GLY A 232 -17.82 -6.14 -13.28
C GLY A 232 -17.25 -5.96 -11.88
N SER A 233 -16.29 -6.80 -11.54
CA SER A 233 -15.58 -6.86 -10.27
C SER A 233 -14.14 -6.36 -10.39
N ARG A 234 -13.42 -6.31 -9.25
CA ARG A 234 -11.98 -6.02 -9.24
C ARG A 234 -11.19 -7.07 -10.01
N MET A 235 -11.59 -8.33 -9.87
CA MET A 235 -10.97 -9.45 -10.58
C MET A 235 -11.18 -9.35 -12.09
N ASP A 236 -12.40 -9.01 -12.56
CA ASP A 236 -12.67 -8.82 -13.98
C ASP A 236 -11.85 -7.66 -14.56
N ALA A 237 -11.79 -6.55 -13.82
CA ALA A 237 -10.99 -5.40 -14.24
C ALA A 237 -9.48 -5.73 -14.28
N TYR A 238 -9.00 -6.54 -13.33
CA TYR A 238 -7.62 -7.00 -13.32
C TYR A 238 -7.29 -7.85 -14.56
N LEU A 239 -8.07 -8.89 -14.79
CA LEU A 239 -7.85 -9.79 -15.92
C LEU A 239 -7.95 -9.07 -17.28
N ARG A 240 -8.81 -8.05 -17.35
CA ARG A 240 -9.06 -7.32 -18.59
C ARG A 240 -8.04 -6.21 -18.85
N TYR A 241 -7.60 -5.50 -17.83
CA TYR A 241 -6.82 -4.26 -17.99
C TYR A 241 -5.41 -4.36 -17.44
N ASP A 242 -5.23 -4.77 -16.16
CA ASP A 242 -3.91 -4.73 -15.51
C ASP A 242 -3.02 -5.89 -15.93
N LYS A 243 -3.50 -7.14 -15.81
CA LYS A 243 -2.69 -8.34 -16.06
C LYS A 243 -2.03 -8.38 -17.45
N PRO A 244 -2.70 -7.99 -18.55
CA PRO A 244 -2.09 -7.99 -19.88
C PRO A 244 -0.95 -6.99 -20.06
N GLN A 245 -0.84 -5.97 -19.20
CA GLN A 245 0.20 -4.94 -19.21
C GLN A 245 1.33 -5.21 -18.22
N MET A 246 1.17 -6.22 -17.37
CA MET A 246 2.19 -6.63 -16.40
C MET A 246 3.16 -7.63 -17.03
N LYS A 247 4.36 -7.75 -16.44
CA LYS A 247 5.34 -8.74 -16.87
C LYS A 247 4.96 -10.12 -16.31
N THR A 248 5.35 -11.17 -17.01
CA THR A 248 5.25 -12.54 -16.49
C THR A 248 6.16 -12.75 -15.31
N LEU A 249 5.77 -13.64 -14.39
CA LEU A 249 6.63 -14.06 -13.28
C LEU A 249 7.93 -14.70 -13.82
N PRO A 250 9.07 -14.47 -13.14
CA PRO A 250 10.26 -15.28 -13.36
C PRO A 250 9.97 -16.78 -13.16
N GLY A 251 10.65 -17.64 -13.90
CA GLY A 251 10.50 -19.10 -13.73
C GLY A 251 11.02 -19.59 -12.37
N ASP A 252 12.01 -18.92 -11.82
CA ASP A 252 12.58 -19.22 -10.51
C ASP A 252 11.79 -18.52 -9.39
N LYS A 253 11.81 -19.11 -8.19
CA LYS A 253 11.23 -18.49 -6.99
C LYS A 253 12.28 -17.61 -6.32
N TYR A 254 11.87 -16.40 -5.92
CA TYR A 254 12.70 -15.55 -5.08
C TYR A 254 12.91 -16.21 -3.71
N SER A 255 14.17 -16.33 -3.29
CA SER A 255 14.52 -16.78 -1.94
C SER A 255 14.91 -15.57 -1.10
N THR A 256 14.27 -15.40 0.04
CA THR A 256 14.68 -14.40 1.04
C THR A 256 16.10 -14.73 1.52
N CYS A 257 16.92 -13.70 1.71
CA CYS A 257 18.32 -13.84 2.08
C CYS A 257 18.63 -13.04 3.32
N ASP A 258 19.55 -13.54 4.13
CA ASP A 258 20.19 -12.74 5.16
C ASP A 258 21.38 -11.98 4.59
N TYR A 259 21.53 -10.71 4.99
CA TYR A 259 22.62 -9.86 4.53
C TYR A 259 23.51 -9.46 5.69
N LYS A 260 24.82 -9.72 5.57
CA LYS A 260 25.84 -9.26 6.51
C LYS A 260 26.80 -8.31 5.81
N TYR A 261 26.86 -7.07 6.30
CA TYR A 261 27.79 -6.08 5.78
C TYR A 261 29.16 -6.26 6.41
N ILE A 262 30.19 -6.39 5.60
CA ILE A 262 31.57 -6.59 5.99
C ILE A 262 32.35 -5.37 5.55
N LEU A 263 32.80 -4.57 6.52
CA LEU A 263 33.53 -3.33 6.26
C LEU A 263 34.86 -3.59 5.57
N LYS A 264 35.52 -4.70 5.96
CA LYS A 264 36.83 -5.11 5.43
C LYS A 264 36.96 -6.62 5.50
N ILE A 265 37.26 -7.25 4.35
CA ILE A 265 37.60 -8.66 4.32
C ILE A 265 38.90 -8.88 5.05
N PRO A 266 38.96 -9.79 6.07
CA PRO A 266 40.15 -10.03 6.88
C PRO A 266 41.34 -10.50 6.06
N ASP A 267 42.56 -10.40 6.66
CA ASP A 267 43.79 -10.80 5.99
C ASP A 267 43.88 -12.29 5.74
N ASN A 268 43.14 -13.10 6.48
CA ASN A 268 43.00 -14.54 6.27
C ASN A 268 41.94 -14.91 5.22
N TYR A 269 41.32 -13.92 4.55
CA TYR A 269 40.30 -14.07 3.51
C TYR A 269 39.16 -15.04 3.87
N HIS A 270 38.83 -15.17 5.17
CA HIS A 270 37.67 -15.93 5.66
C HIS A 270 36.63 -15.02 6.24
N LEU A 271 35.37 -15.27 5.86
CA LEU A 271 34.19 -14.57 6.40
C LEU A 271 33.43 -15.52 7.30
N GLU A 272 33.05 -15.04 8.46
CA GLU A 272 32.26 -15.81 9.43
C GLU A 272 30.76 -15.51 9.22
N TYR A 273 29.97 -16.57 9.08
CA TYR A 273 28.52 -16.50 9.06
C TYR A 273 27.94 -17.74 9.73
N ASP A 274 27.03 -17.56 10.68
CA ASP A 274 26.34 -18.60 11.44
C ASP A 274 27.32 -19.66 12.03
N GLY A 275 28.41 -19.19 12.63
CA GLY A 275 29.44 -20.04 13.22
C GLY A 275 30.33 -20.79 12.24
N HIS A 276 30.16 -20.57 10.94
CA HIS A 276 30.97 -21.19 9.87
C HIS A 276 31.88 -20.16 9.20
N TYR A 277 33.00 -20.64 8.63
CA TYR A 277 33.96 -19.82 7.93
C TYR A 277 33.96 -20.15 6.43
N TYR A 278 33.81 -19.09 5.62
CA TYR A 278 33.73 -19.17 4.15
C TYR A 278 34.92 -18.45 3.53
N SER A 279 35.68 -19.13 2.72
CA SER A 279 36.82 -18.55 2.00
C SER A 279 36.34 -17.68 0.85
N VAL A 280 36.94 -16.52 0.67
CA VAL A 280 36.79 -15.68 -0.51
C VAL A 280 38.12 -15.56 -1.25
N LEU A 281 38.11 -15.12 -2.49
CA LEU A 281 39.34 -14.93 -3.25
C LEU A 281 40.26 -13.93 -2.53
N TYR A 282 41.54 -14.27 -2.41
CA TYR A 282 42.54 -13.45 -1.71
C TYR A 282 42.65 -12.01 -2.28
N THR A 283 42.31 -11.83 -3.56
CA THR A 283 42.31 -10.55 -4.24
C THR A 283 41.31 -9.54 -3.65
N TYR A 284 40.31 -10.00 -2.93
CA TYR A 284 39.31 -9.13 -2.23
C TYR A 284 39.73 -8.75 -0.83
N ARG A 285 40.89 -9.20 -0.34
CA ARG A 285 41.41 -8.83 0.97
C ARG A 285 41.43 -7.31 1.16
N GLY A 286 40.95 -6.86 2.29
CA GLY A 286 40.90 -5.43 2.61
C GLY A 286 39.78 -4.63 1.98
N GLN A 287 38.99 -5.23 1.07
CA GLN A 287 37.83 -4.59 0.45
C GLN A 287 36.56 -4.78 1.28
N PRO A 288 35.61 -3.86 1.19
CA PRO A 288 34.27 -4.08 1.75
C PRO A 288 33.52 -5.15 0.95
N ALA A 289 32.63 -5.88 1.60
CA ALA A 289 31.79 -6.89 0.97
C ALA A 289 30.40 -6.96 1.60
N ILE A 290 29.45 -7.50 0.86
CA ILE A 290 28.14 -7.88 1.35
C ILE A 290 28.02 -9.40 1.21
N LEU A 291 27.86 -10.08 2.32
CA LEU A 291 27.56 -11.51 2.33
C LEU A 291 26.03 -11.66 2.20
N LYS A 292 25.60 -12.48 1.24
CA LYS A 292 24.21 -12.84 1.00
C LYS A 292 24.06 -14.34 1.27
N ALA A 293 23.31 -14.70 2.31
CA ALA A 293 23.04 -16.08 2.67
C ALA A 293 21.59 -16.44 2.34
N THR A 294 21.42 -17.48 1.50
CA THR A 294 20.09 -18.04 1.18
C THR A 294 19.83 -19.22 2.12
N PRO A 295 18.59 -19.42 2.60
CA PRO A 295 18.20 -20.66 3.24
C PRO A 295 18.40 -21.81 2.24
N THR A 296 19.04 -22.89 2.65
CA THR A 296 19.18 -24.13 1.88
C THR A 296 17.92 -24.98 2.00
#